data_238063787181fa10ef13b1ff0cd263fa
#
_entry.id   238063787181fa10ef13b1ff0cd263fa
#
_cell.length_a   1.000
_cell.length_b   1.000
_cell.length_c   1.000
_cell.angle_alpha   90.00
_cell.angle_beta   90.00
_cell.angle_gamma   90.00
#
_symmetry.space_group_name_H-M   'P 1'
#
loop_
_entity.id
_entity.type
_entity.pdbx_description
1 polymer ?
#
loop_
_entity_poly.entity_id
_entity_poly.type
_entity_poly.pdbx_seq_one_letter_code
_entity_poly.pdbx_strand_id
1 'polypeptide(L)'
;MEARTTARVDRPAGVVLALFALYFIWGSTYLGIRFALDGFPPLLMSGARFVCAGGVLYALLRARGAPKPAPREWGASALVGTLLVCGNALVVVAEQWVSSGVAAVAIASMPIWAVIIAGLWGRWPAKLEWVGLAVGLCGVLLLQGRGDLRASPAGTVALFFSTLSWALGSVWSKRLPLPHGPVASACEMLCGGAVILVAAVIHGERFAAVPGPRALVSFAYLVVFGSMVAYSAYAYLLRTVKPSLATSYAYVNPVVAVGLGALLGGESFAFASIGALGLILAGVGIVAAQRGG
;
A
#
# COMPACT_ATOMS: atom_id res chain seq x y z
N MET A 1 -9.83 17.03 38.82
CA MET A 1 -9.55 15.58 38.87
C MET A 1 -9.49 15.11 37.43
N GLU A 2 -8.29 15.27 36.84
CA GLU A 2 -8.05 14.97 35.41
C GLU A 2 -7.94 13.46 35.22
N ALA A 3 -8.88 12.89 34.44
CA ALA A 3 -8.77 11.52 33.97
C ALA A 3 -7.58 11.43 33.02
N ARG A 4 -6.45 10.95 33.50
CA ARG A 4 -5.32 10.48 32.68
C ARG A 4 -5.84 9.41 31.76
N THR A 5 -6.09 9.77 30.51
CA THR A 5 -6.30 8.82 29.43
C THR A 5 -5.01 8.02 29.30
N THR A 6 -4.99 6.82 29.87
CA THR A 6 -3.89 5.86 29.69
C THR A 6 -3.75 5.59 28.19
N ALA A 7 -2.71 6.15 27.57
CA ALA A 7 -2.30 5.78 26.24
C ALA A 7 -2.22 4.23 26.23
N ARG A 8 -3.06 3.59 25.41
CA ARG A 8 -2.98 2.16 25.16
C ARG A 8 -1.57 1.89 24.63
N VAL A 9 -0.74 1.28 25.45
CA VAL A 9 0.55 0.76 25.02
C VAL A 9 0.24 -0.25 23.93
N ASP A 10 0.53 0.13 22.70
CA ASP A 10 0.29 -0.72 21.54
C ASP A 10 1.03 -2.03 21.74
N ARG A 11 0.27 -3.13 21.76
CA ARG A 11 0.82 -4.46 22.01
C ARG A 11 1.78 -4.76 20.86
N PRO A 12 3.05 -5.09 21.12
CA PRO A 12 4.03 -5.41 20.07
C PRO A 12 3.54 -6.51 19.12
N ALA A 13 2.71 -7.43 19.61
CA ALA A 13 2.02 -8.44 18.83
C ALA A 13 1.08 -7.84 17.74
N GLY A 14 0.38 -6.74 18.02
CA GLY A 14 -0.49 -6.09 17.04
C GLY A 14 0.29 -5.49 15.86
N VAL A 15 1.45 -4.88 16.16
CA VAL A 15 2.34 -4.34 15.12
C VAL A 15 2.92 -5.46 14.25
N VAL A 16 3.38 -6.53 14.87
CA VAL A 16 3.94 -7.70 14.15
C VAL A 16 2.88 -8.32 13.25
N LEU A 17 1.66 -8.53 13.77
CA LEU A 17 0.55 -9.10 12.99
C LEU A 17 0.16 -8.20 11.81
N ALA A 18 0.12 -6.88 12.02
CA ALA A 18 -0.20 -5.92 10.98
C ALA A 18 0.88 -5.87 9.90
N LEU A 19 2.17 -5.91 10.27
CA LEU A 19 3.29 -6.01 9.32
C LEU A 19 3.21 -7.31 8.52
N PHE A 20 2.99 -8.44 9.19
CA PHE A 20 2.86 -9.73 8.54
C PHE A 20 1.70 -9.75 7.53
N ALA A 21 0.52 -9.31 7.96
CA ALA A 21 -0.64 -9.19 7.08
C ALA A 21 -0.34 -8.32 5.86
N LEU A 22 0.33 -7.18 6.07
CA LEU A 22 0.67 -6.23 5.01
C LEU A 22 1.67 -6.83 4.02
N TYR A 23 2.72 -7.48 4.50
CA TYR A 23 3.76 -8.08 3.68
C TYR A 23 3.22 -9.20 2.78
N PHE A 24 2.45 -10.12 3.35
CA PHE A 24 1.92 -11.25 2.60
C PHE A 24 0.74 -10.87 1.71
N ILE A 25 -0.22 -10.13 2.25
CA ILE A 25 -1.43 -9.79 1.48
C ILE A 25 -1.07 -8.85 0.33
N TRP A 26 -0.38 -7.73 0.58
CA TRP A 26 -0.04 -6.82 -0.52
C TRP A 26 0.99 -7.41 -1.47
N GLY A 27 1.91 -8.26 -1.00
CA GLY A 27 2.81 -8.99 -1.88
C GLY A 27 2.08 -9.92 -2.86
N SER A 28 0.95 -10.49 -2.45
CA SER A 28 0.12 -11.34 -3.33
C SER A 28 -0.89 -10.56 -4.19
N THR A 29 -1.15 -9.28 -3.88
CA THR A 29 -2.13 -8.48 -4.65
C THR A 29 -1.69 -8.21 -6.09
N TYR A 30 -0.40 -8.19 -6.41
CA TYR A 30 0.09 -8.04 -7.79
C TYR A 30 -0.49 -9.12 -8.69
N LEU A 31 -0.42 -10.38 -8.24
CA LEU A 31 -1.03 -11.50 -8.97
C LEU A 31 -2.58 -11.36 -9.04
N GLY A 32 -3.19 -10.94 -7.93
CA GLY A 32 -4.64 -10.69 -7.88
C GLY A 32 -5.07 -9.58 -8.84
N ILE A 33 -4.32 -8.48 -8.93
CA ILE A 33 -4.58 -7.38 -9.87
C ILE A 33 -4.49 -7.88 -11.31
N ARG A 34 -3.43 -8.61 -11.64
CA ARG A 34 -3.25 -9.18 -12.99
C ARG A 34 -4.44 -10.04 -13.41
N PHE A 35 -4.93 -10.92 -12.52
CA PHE A 35 -6.10 -11.75 -12.81
C PHE A 35 -7.42 -10.96 -12.88
N ALA A 36 -7.56 -9.90 -12.10
CA ALA A 36 -8.73 -9.04 -12.16
C ALA A 36 -8.77 -8.24 -13.48
N LEU A 37 -7.62 -7.77 -13.96
CA LEU A 37 -7.49 -7.04 -15.22
C LEU A 37 -7.84 -7.86 -16.46
N ASP A 38 -7.91 -9.18 -16.36
CA ASP A 38 -8.43 -10.04 -17.47
C ASP A 38 -9.92 -9.76 -17.78
N GLY A 39 -10.64 -9.10 -16.86
CA GLY A 39 -12.08 -8.80 -17.05
C GLY A 39 -12.53 -7.42 -16.60
N PHE A 40 -11.68 -6.66 -15.91
CA PHE A 40 -12.00 -5.34 -15.41
C PHE A 40 -11.11 -4.26 -16.02
N PRO A 41 -11.67 -3.11 -16.46
CA PRO A 41 -10.88 -1.93 -16.78
C PRO A 41 -10.12 -1.41 -15.55
N PRO A 42 -8.90 -0.88 -15.70
CA PRO A 42 -7.99 -0.59 -14.57
C PRO A 42 -8.54 0.37 -13.52
N LEU A 43 -9.06 1.52 -13.95
CA LEU A 43 -9.59 2.53 -13.02
C LEU A 43 -10.93 2.09 -12.44
N LEU A 44 -11.82 1.49 -13.24
CA LEU A 44 -13.08 0.91 -12.75
C LEU A 44 -12.80 -0.17 -11.71
N MET A 45 -11.85 -1.09 -11.97
CA MET A 45 -11.43 -2.10 -11.02
C MET A 45 -10.93 -1.49 -9.72
N SER A 46 -10.00 -0.54 -9.81
CA SER A 46 -9.41 0.11 -8.63
C SER A 46 -10.46 0.87 -7.83
N GLY A 47 -11.28 1.71 -8.48
CA GLY A 47 -12.29 2.52 -7.81
C GLY A 47 -13.39 1.66 -7.18
N ALA A 48 -13.95 0.70 -7.92
CA ALA A 48 -14.97 -0.22 -7.42
C ALA A 48 -14.46 -1.05 -6.24
N ARG A 49 -13.22 -1.57 -6.32
CA ARG A 49 -12.57 -2.31 -5.22
C ARG A 49 -12.57 -1.51 -3.91
N PHE A 50 -12.12 -0.25 -3.95
CA PHE A 50 -12.02 0.57 -2.76
C PHE A 50 -13.38 1.06 -2.26
N VAL A 51 -14.33 1.38 -3.15
CA VAL A 51 -15.70 1.74 -2.76
C VAL A 51 -16.42 0.55 -2.12
N CYS A 52 -16.33 -0.64 -2.70
CA CYS A 52 -16.90 -1.85 -2.11
C CYS A 52 -16.28 -2.17 -0.75
N ALA A 53 -14.96 -2.15 -0.64
CA ALA A 53 -14.26 -2.42 0.61
C ALA A 53 -14.61 -1.39 1.69
N GLY A 54 -14.53 -0.10 1.35
CA GLY A 54 -14.86 0.99 2.26
C GLY A 54 -16.33 0.97 2.68
N GLY A 55 -17.24 0.73 1.74
CA GLY A 55 -18.68 0.64 2.00
C GLY A 55 -19.05 -0.50 2.95
N VAL A 56 -18.54 -1.71 2.66
CA VAL A 56 -18.77 -2.87 3.54
C VAL A 56 -18.15 -2.64 4.92
N LEU A 57 -16.90 -2.18 4.99
CA LEU A 57 -16.24 -1.92 6.26
C LEU A 57 -16.97 -0.82 7.06
N TYR A 58 -17.36 0.27 6.41
CA TYR A 58 -18.12 1.35 7.05
C TYR A 58 -19.46 0.85 7.60
N ALA A 59 -20.22 0.12 6.80
CA ALA A 59 -21.51 -0.44 7.20
C ALA A 59 -21.37 -1.39 8.41
N LEU A 60 -20.39 -2.30 8.37
CA LEU A 60 -20.12 -3.23 9.48
C LEU A 60 -19.73 -2.50 10.77
N LEU A 61 -18.87 -1.47 10.68
CA LEU A 61 -18.46 -0.70 11.84
C LEU A 61 -19.62 0.13 12.41
N ARG A 62 -20.43 0.72 11.54
CA ARG A 62 -21.62 1.47 11.95
C ARG A 62 -22.67 0.56 12.63
N ALA A 63 -22.88 -0.64 12.10
CA ALA A 63 -23.76 -1.64 12.72
C ALA A 63 -23.25 -2.12 14.09
N ARG A 64 -21.93 -2.05 14.33
CA ARG A 64 -21.29 -2.34 15.62
C ARG A 64 -21.21 -1.13 16.58
N GLY A 65 -21.89 -0.03 16.26
CA GLY A 65 -21.98 1.15 17.12
C GLY A 65 -20.80 2.14 16.99
N ALA A 66 -19.95 2.01 15.97
CA ALA A 66 -18.91 3.01 15.77
C ALA A 66 -19.51 4.41 15.53
N PRO A 67 -18.95 5.49 16.08
CA PRO A 67 -19.48 6.85 15.94
C PRO A 67 -19.51 7.31 14.48
N LYS A 68 -20.45 8.20 14.16
CA LYS A 68 -20.45 8.87 12.85
C LYS A 68 -19.26 9.82 12.77
N PRO A 69 -18.48 9.78 11.68
CA PRO A 69 -17.43 10.76 11.46
C PRO A 69 -18.00 12.18 11.32
N ALA A 70 -17.34 13.15 11.91
CA ALA A 70 -17.69 14.55 11.75
C ALA A 70 -17.40 15.03 10.31
N PRO A 71 -18.03 16.12 9.81
CA PRO A 71 -17.76 16.66 8.49
C PRO A 71 -16.26 16.95 8.24
N ARG A 72 -15.55 17.44 9.27
CA ARG A 72 -14.10 17.68 9.22
C ARG A 72 -13.30 16.39 9.04
N GLU A 73 -13.72 15.30 9.65
CA GLU A 73 -13.08 13.98 9.52
C GLU A 73 -13.32 13.38 8.13
N TRP A 74 -14.51 13.60 7.53
CA TRP A 74 -14.78 13.25 6.16
C TRP A 74 -13.90 14.04 5.17
N GLY A 75 -13.73 15.35 5.38
CA GLY A 75 -12.82 16.16 4.56
C GLY A 75 -11.37 15.70 4.64
N ALA A 76 -10.89 15.38 5.84
CA ALA A 76 -9.56 14.81 6.04
C ALA A 76 -9.43 13.42 5.36
N SER A 77 -10.43 12.56 5.51
CA SER A 77 -10.46 11.24 4.87
C SER A 77 -10.53 11.34 3.35
N ALA A 78 -11.23 12.33 2.80
CA ALA A 78 -11.28 12.57 1.36
C ALA A 78 -9.89 12.93 0.83
N LEU A 79 -9.17 13.81 1.50
CA LEU A 79 -7.82 14.21 1.07
C LEU A 79 -6.83 13.03 1.17
N VAL A 80 -6.74 12.39 2.34
CA VAL A 80 -5.81 11.27 2.56
C VAL A 80 -6.19 10.07 1.68
N GLY A 81 -7.46 9.71 1.65
CA GLY A 81 -7.97 8.61 0.84
C GLY A 81 -7.72 8.81 -0.65
N THR A 82 -7.94 10.04 -1.16
CA THR A 82 -7.61 10.35 -2.56
C THR A 82 -6.13 10.14 -2.83
N LEU A 83 -5.24 10.65 -1.99
CA LEU A 83 -3.79 10.48 -2.18
C LEU A 83 -3.37 9.01 -2.16
N LEU A 84 -3.87 8.22 -1.21
CA LEU A 84 -3.50 6.81 -1.08
C LEU A 84 -4.11 5.96 -2.21
N VAL A 85 -5.40 6.13 -2.51
CA VAL A 85 -6.08 5.34 -3.54
C VAL A 85 -5.63 5.74 -4.95
N CYS A 86 -5.38 7.04 -5.22
CA CYS A 86 -4.75 7.48 -6.47
C CYS A 86 -3.35 6.88 -6.64
N GLY A 87 -2.55 6.84 -5.57
CA GLY A 87 -1.26 6.17 -5.59
C GLY A 87 -1.39 4.71 -6.04
N ASN A 88 -2.35 3.96 -5.49
CA ASN A 88 -2.61 2.58 -5.90
C ASN A 88 -3.11 2.48 -7.34
N ALA A 89 -4.06 3.33 -7.76
CA ALA A 89 -4.60 3.33 -9.12
C ALA A 89 -3.54 3.62 -10.17
N LEU A 90 -2.61 4.55 -9.88
CA LEU A 90 -1.49 4.87 -10.77
C LEU A 90 -0.53 3.69 -10.95
N VAL A 91 -0.32 2.82 -9.94
CA VAL A 91 0.41 1.55 -10.12
C VAL A 91 -0.31 0.67 -11.13
N VAL A 92 -1.61 0.44 -10.94
CA VAL A 92 -2.42 -0.42 -11.82
C VAL A 92 -2.40 0.11 -13.26
N VAL A 93 -2.49 1.41 -13.44
CA VAL A 93 -2.38 2.05 -14.77
C VAL A 93 -0.98 1.87 -15.34
N ALA A 94 0.08 2.07 -14.55
CA ALA A 94 1.46 1.94 -14.99
C ALA A 94 1.80 0.51 -15.44
N GLU A 95 1.26 -0.52 -14.77
CA GLU A 95 1.50 -1.94 -15.11
C GLU A 95 1.05 -2.32 -16.52
N GLN A 96 0.28 -1.47 -17.19
CA GLN A 96 -0.04 -1.65 -18.62
C GLN A 96 1.16 -1.35 -19.54
N TRP A 97 2.18 -0.59 -19.07
CA TRP A 97 3.30 -0.11 -19.89
C TRP A 97 4.68 -0.42 -19.31
N VAL A 98 4.73 -0.94 -18.11
CA VAL A 98 6.00 -1.31 -17.44
C VAL A 98 5.95 -2.74 -16.95
N SER A 99 7.11 -3.38 -16.87
CA SER A 99 7.21 -4.69 -16.24
C SER A 99 6.95 -4.61 -14.73
N SER A 100 6.49 -5.71 -14.14
CA SER A 100 6.31 -5.82 -12.69
C SER A 100 7.59 -5.54 -11.91
N GLY A 101 8.76 -5.85 -12.50
CA GLY A 101 10.07 -5.52 -11.94
C GLY A 101 10.31 -4.02 -11.82
N VAL A 102 10.00 -3.23 -12.86
CA VAL A 102 10.10 -1.77 -12.83
C VAL A 102 9.14 -1.18 -11.81
N ALA A 103 7.90 -1.67 -11.77
CA ALA A 103 6.92 -1.26 -10.77
C ALA A 103 7.42 -1.54 -9.35
N ALA A 104 7.95 -2.72 -9.08
CA ALA A 104 8.48 -3.12 -7.78
C ALA A 104 9.64 -2.22 -7.31
N VAL A 105 10.59 -1.88 -8.21
CA VAL A 105 11.70 -0.95 -7.92
C VAL A 105 11.17 0.44 -7.59
N ALA A 106 10.23 0.95 -8.39
CA ALA A 106 9.63 2.26 -8.14
C ALA A 106 8.91 2.30 -6.78
N ILE A 107 8.10 1.29 -6.47
CA ILE A 107 7.38 1.18 -5.19
C ILE A 107 8.36 1.05 -4.02
N ALA A 108 9.49 0.38 -4.19
CA ALA A 108 10.54 0.29 -3.18
C ALA A 108 11.19 1.65 -2.84
N SER A 109 11.06 2.66 -3.68
CA SER A 109 11.47 4.03 -3.34
C SER A 109 10.53 4.75 -2.36
N MET A 110 9.32 4.26 -2.17
CA MET A 110 8.27 4.90 -1.37
C MET A 110 8.66 5.15 0.10
N PRO A 111 9.36 4.25 0.83
CA PRO A 111 9.84 4.55 2.18
C PRO A 111 10.77 5.76 2.23
N ILE A 112 11.59 5.96 1.20
CA ILE A 112 12.50 7.11 1.09
C ILE A 112 11.70 8.40 0.95
N TRP A 113 10.68 8.42 0.08
CA TRP A 113 9.78 9.57 -0.07
C TRP A 113 9.03 9.88 1.22
N ALA A 114 8.49 8.85 1.90
CA ALA A 114 7.78 9.02 3.16
C ALA A 114 8.66 9.67 4.24
N VAL A 115 9.93 9.29 4.30
CA VAL A 115 10.91 9.82 5.25
C VAL A 115 11.33 11.25 4.88
N ILE A 116 11.59 11.54 3.61
CA ILE A 116 11.91 12.89 3.13
C ILE A 116 10.73 13.84 3.44
N ILE A 117 9.51 13.44 3.07
CA ILE A 117 8.32 14.24 3.32
C ILE A 117 8.14 14.46 4.84
N ALA A 118 8.32 13.44 5.68
CA ALA A 118 8.25 13.59 7.13
C ALA A 118 9.33 14.55 7.67
N GLY A 119 10.52 14.54 7.08
CA GLY A 119 11.64 15.42 7.39
C GLY A 119 11.32 16.90 7.17
N LEU A 120 10.57 17.24 6.11
CA LEU A 120 10.13 18.61 5.83
C LEU A 120 9.30 19.23 6.99
N TRP A 121 8.74 18.39 7.85
CA TRP A 121 8.05 18.80 9.09
C TRP A 121 8.88 18.58 10.37
N GLY A 122 10.21 18.52 10.24
CA GLY A 122 11.13 18.44 11.37
C GLY A 122 11.34 17.04 11.96
N ARG A 123 10.89 15.99 11.27
CA ARG A 123 11.06 14.58 11.69
C ARG A 123 12.05 13.85 10.79
N TRP A 124 13.30 14.33 10.78
CA TRP A 124 14.35 13.68 10.02
C TRP A 124 14.75 12.34 10.63
N PRO A 125 15.02 11.32 9.79
CA PRO A 125 15.43 10.00 10.27
C PRO A 125 16.83 10.03 10.86
N ALA A 126 17.10 9.06 11.75
CA ALA A 126 18.45 8.82 12.25
C ALA A 126 19.36 8.31 11.11
N LYS A 127 20.70 8.52 11.25
CA LYS A 127 21.67 8.07 10.25
C LYS A 127 21.54 6.57 9.93
N LEU A 128 21.30 5.75 10.96
CA LEU A 128 21.14 4.30 10.79
C LEU A 128 19.85 3.92 10.07
N GLU A 129 18.80 4.74 10.18
CA GLU A 129 17.55 4.56 9.42
C GLU A 129 17.78 4.77 7.92
N TRP A 130 18.58 5.78 7.54
CA TRP A 130 19.04 5.97 6.16
C TRP A 130 19.83 4.77 5.62
N VAL A 131 20.71 4.21 6.45
CA VAL A 131 21.47 3.00 6.09
C VAL A 131 20.52 1.84 5.82
N GLY A 132 19.54 1.62 6.71
CA GLY A 132 18.53 0.56 6.52
C GLY A 132 17.71 0.73 5.24
N LEU A 133 17.29 1.97 4.93
CA LEU A 133 16.58 2.29 3.70
C LEU A 133 17.43 2.02 2.45
N ALA A 134 18.71 2.43 2.46
CA ALA A 134 19.64 2.20 1.35
C ALA A 134 19.92 0.69 1.15
N VAL A 135 20.18 -0.06 2.21
CA VAL A 135 20.42 -1.51 2.17
C VAL A 135 19.19 -2.25 1.62
N GLY A 136 17.98 -1.89 2.08
CA GLY A 136 16.73 -2.47 1.58
C GLY A 136 16.51 -2.19 0.10
N LEU A 137 16.75 -0.96 -0.36
CA LEU A 137 16.65 -0.59 -1.77
C LEU A 137 17.69 -1.33 -2.63
N CYS A 138 18.94 -1.43 -2.18
CA CYS A 138 19.96 -2.23 -2.86
C CYS A 138 19.53 -3.70 -3.02
N GLY A 139 18.92 -4.28 -1.98
CA GLY A 139 18.37 -5.63 -2.06
C GLY A 139 17.29 -5.77 -3.13
N VAL A 140 16.37 -4.80 -3.25
CA VAL A 140 15.32 -4.80 -4.30
C VAL A 140 15.93 -4.65 -5.69
N LEU A 141 16.91 -3.76 -5.87
CA LEU A 141 17.60 -3.59 -7.14
C LEU A 141 18.33 -4.87 -7.57
N LEU A 142 18.99 -5.57 -6.64
CA LEU A 142 19.64 -6.85 -6.90
C LEU A 142 18.64 -7.94 -7.26
N LEU A 143 17.47 -7.98 -6.58
CA LEU A 143 16.42 -8.95 -6.86
C LEU A 143 15.89 -8.80 -8.30
N GLN A 144 15.77 -7.57 -8.77
CA GLN A 144 15.24 -7.24 -10.10
C GLN A 144 16.31 -7.11 -11.18
N GLY A 145 17.61 -7.09 -10.82
CA GLY A 145 18.73 -6.78 -11.72
C GLY A 145 18.94 -7.73 -12.90
N ARG A 146 18.18 -8.83 -13.00
CA ARG A 146 18.16 -9.76 -14.13
C ARG A 146 16.88 -9.69 -14.95
N GLY A 147 15.91 -8.86 -14.54
CA GLY A 147 14.64 -8.65 -15.25
C GLY A 147 14.76 -7.62 -16.38
N ASP A 148 13.77 -7.61 -17.26
CA ASP A 148 13.64 -6.53 -18.24
C ASP A 148 13.18 -5.25 -17.53
N LEU A 149 14.13 -4.30 -17.35
CA LEU A 149 13.89 -2.99 -16.74
C LEU A 149 13.46 -1.93 -17.78
N ARG A 150 13.04 -2.34 -18.97
CA ARG A 150 12.50 -1.40 -19.94
C ARG A 150 11.23 -0.77 -19.39
N ALA A 151 11.25 0.54 -19.29
CA ALA A 151 10.13 1.33 -18.82
C ALA A 151 9.69 2.31 -19.91
N SER A 152 8.39 2.40 -20.15
CA SER A 152 7.88 3.51 -20.94
C SER A 152 7.97 4.82 -20.14
N PRO A 153 8.21 5.97 -20.78
CA PRO A 153 8.22 7.26 -20.09
C PRO A 153 6.90 7.51 -19.33
N ALA A 154 5.76 7.19 -19.93
CA ALA A 154 4.45 7.35 -19.30
C ALA A 154 4.29 6.49 -18.04
N GLY A 155 4.69 5.21 -18.10
CA GLY A 155 4.66 4.31 -16.96
C GLY A 155 5.59 4.77 -15.83
N THR A 156 6.80 5.25 -16.16
CA THR A 156 7.74 5.81 -15.19
C THR A 156 7.18 7.03 -14.48
N VAL A 157 6.58 7.96 -15.22
CA VAL A 157 5.94 9.16 -14.65
C VAL A 157 4.76 8.76 -13.74
N ALA A 158 3.93 7.81 -14.18
CA ALA A 158 2.82 7.32 -13.37
C ALA A 158 3.31 6.70 -12.05
N LEU A 159 4.37 5.89 -12.07
CA LEU A 159 4.97 5.29 -10.87
C LEU A 159 5.60 6.33 -9.93
N PHE A 160 6.25 7.37 -10.49
CA PHE A 160 6.78 8.48 -9.70
C PHE A 160 5.67 9.19 -8.92
N PHE A 161 4.59 9.58 -9.60
CA PHE A 161 3.45 10.23 -8.94
C PHE A 161 2.70 9.28 -8.01
N SER A 162 2.65 7.99 -8.30
CA SER A 162 2.10 6.96 -7.44
C SER A 162 2.82 6.94 -6.09
N THR A 163 4.15 6.77 -6.10
CA THR A 163 4.95 6.68 -4.87
C THR A 163 4.93 7.98 -4.06
N LEU A 164 4.98 9.13 -4.74
CA LEU A 164 4.91 10.45 -4.10
C LEU A 164 3.53 10.69 -3.46
N SER A 165 2.44 10.40 -4.18
CA SER A 165 1.07 10.54 -3.70
C SER A 165 0.82 9.66 -2.47
N TRP A 166 1.25 8.40 -2.54
CA TRP A 166 1.13 7.46 -1.43
C TRP A 166 1.94 7.90 -0.22
N ALA A 167 3.19 8.33 -0.39
CA ALA A 167 4.04 8.82 0.69
C ALA A 167 3.45 10.08 1.34
N LEU A 168 2.94 11.02 0.53
CA LEU A 168 2.30 12.24 1.01
C LEU A 168 1.04 11.93 1.82
N GLY A 169 0.14 11.08 1.31
CA GLY A 169 -1.05 10.63 2.02
C GLY A 169 -0.70 9.94 3.35
N SER A 170 0.34 9.11 3.35
CA SER A 170 0.82 8.40 4.54
C SER A 170 1.34 9.34 5.63
N VAL A 171 2.09 10.38 5.27
CA VAL A 171 2.60 11.37 6.23
C VAL A 171 1.47 12.29 6.72
N TRP A 172 0.56 12.71 5.84
CA TRP A 172 -0.55 13.57 6.20
C TRP A 172 -1.62 12.88 7.04
N SER A 173 -1.79 11.55 6.90
CA SER A 173 -2.71 10.78 7.75
C SER A 173 -2.42 10.92 9.25
N LYS A 174 -1.16 11.23 9.63
CA LYS A 174 -0.75 11.47 11.02
C LYS A 174 -1.07 12.89 11.53
N ARG A 175 -1.43 13.81 10.63
CA ARG A 175 -1.56 15.24 10.93
C ARG A 175 -2.99 15.75 10.83
N LEU A 176 -3.79 15.06 10.06
CA LEU A 176 -5.16 15.44 9.79
C LEU A 176 -6.12 14.78 10.80
N PRO A 177 -7.24 15.44 11.10
CA PRO A 177 -8.25 14.92 12.02
C PRO A 177 -9.04 13.79 11.33
N LEU A 178 -8.48 12.61 11.28
CA LEU A 178 -9.12 11.42 10.77
C LEU A 178 -9.99 10.75 11.84
N PRO A 179 -11.04 10.02 11.47
CA PRO A 179 -11.81 9.20 12.39
C PRO A 179 -10.94 8.20 13.17
N HIS A 180 -11.40 7.74 14.31
CA HIS A 180 -10.67 6.77 15.11
C HIS A 180 -10.75 5.35 14.53
N GLY A 181 -9.63 4.61 14.63
CA GLY A 181 -9.55 3.20 14.29
C GLY A 181 -9.88 2.88 12.82
N PRO A 182 -10.50 1.72 12.54
CA PRO A 182 -10.80 1.28 11.18
C PRO A 182 -11.83 2.15 10.43
N VAL A 183 -12.58 3.01 11.13
CA VAL A 183 -13.51 3.96 10.50
C VAL A 183 -12.77 4.92 9.56
N ALA A 184 -11.56 5.32 9.91
CA ALA A 184 -10.73 6.15 9.02
C ALA A 184 -10.46 5.43 7.70
N SER A 185 -10.00 4.18 7.76
CA SER A 185 -9.72 3.38 6.57
C SER A 185 -10.96 3.22 5.68
N ALA A 186 -12.13 3.01 6.30
CA ALA A 186 -13.39 2.92 5.57
C ALA A 186 -13.73 4.22 4.83
N CYS A 187 -13.61 5.37 5.51
CA CYS A 187 -13.86 6.69 4.92
C CYS A 187 -12.83 7.03 3.82
N GLU A 188 -11.54 6.75 4.05
CA GLU A 188 -10.48 6.96 3.09
C GLU A 188 -10.70 6.14 1.82
N MET A 189 -11.04 4.85 1.95
CA MET A 189 -11.35 3.97 0.82
C MET A 189 -12.59 4.43 0.05
N LEU A 190 -13.67 4.82 0.75
CA LEU A 190 -14.88 5.34 0.11
C LEU A 190 -14.59 6.60 -0.70
N CYS A 191 -13.95 7.59 -0.08
CA CYS A 191 -13.67 8.87 -0.74
C CYS A 191 -12.69 8.71 -1.90
N GLY A 192 -11.55 8.04 -1.67
CA GLY A 192 -10.54 7.82 -2.69
C GLY A 192 -11.06 6.94 -3.83
N GLY A 193 -11.79 5.87 -3.50
CA GLY A 193 -12.42 5.00 -4.50
C GLY A 193 -13.45 5.74 -5.36
N ALA A 194 -14.27 6.62 -4.76
CA ALA A 194 -15.22 7.46 -5.48
C ALA A 194 -14.50 8.40 -6.47
N VAL A 195 -13.39 9.03 -6.07
CA VAL A 195 -12.58 9.87 -6.96
C VAL A 195 -12.06 9.08 -8.15
N ILE A 196 -11.57 7.86 -7.94
CA ILE A 196 -11.08 6.99 -9.02
C ILE A 196 -12.23 6.53 -9.94
N LEU A 197 -13.42 6.24 -9.40
CA LEU A 197 -14.59 5.92 -10.24
C LEU A 197 -14.99 7.11 -11.13
N VAL A 198 -14.96 8.32 -10.56
CA VAL A 198 -15.19 9.53 -11.37
C VAL A 198 -14.14 9.66 -12.47
N ALA A 199 -12.86 9.43 -12.16
CA ALA A 199 -11.79 9.45 -13.15
C ALA A 199 -11.99 8.37 -14.24
N ALA A 200 -12.43 7.16 -13.86
CA ALA A 200 -12.74 6.08 -14.80
C ALA A 200 -13.86 6.48 -15.79
N VAL A 201 -14.91 7.11 -15.27
CA VAL A 201 -16.03 7.61 -16.12
C VAL A 201 -15.55 8.72 -17.07
N ILE A 202 -14.77 9.69 -16.57
CA ILE A 202 -14.20 10.78 -17.38
C ILE A 202 -13.27 10.22 -18.47
N HIS A 203 -12.47 9.20 -18.12
CA HIS A 203 -11.59 8.53 -19.08
C HIS A 203 -12.33 7.64 -20.08
N GLY A 204 -13.64 7.42 -19.87
CA GLY A 204 -14.48 6.63 -20.77
C GLY A 204 -14.30 5.12 -20.62
N GLU A 205 -13.75 4.65 -19.49
CA GLU A 205 -13.62 3.20 -19.24
C GLU A 205 -14.99 2.52 -19.20
N ARG A 206 -15.10 1.39 -19.89
CA ARG A 206 -16.32 0.56 -19.95
C ARG A 206 -15.93 -0.91 -19.92
N PHE A 207 -16.82 -1.74 -19.39
CA PHE A 207 -16.67 -3.19 -19.51
C PHE A 207 -16.83 -3.59 -20.97
N ALA A 208 -15.84 -4.31 -21.49
CA ALA A 208 -15.91 -4.88 -22.84
C ALA A 208 -16.80 -6.14 -22.87
N ALA A 209 -16.82 -6.88 -21.77
CA ALA A 209 -17.61 -8.08 -21.55
C ALA A 209 -17.89 -8.28 -20.05
N VAL A 210 -18.76 -9.21 -19.71
CA VAL A 210 -18.96 -9.63 -18.30
C VAL A 210 -17.68 -10.31 -17.80
N PRO A 211 -17.10 -9.87 -16.65
CA PRO A 211 -15.89 -10.49 -16.11
C PRO A 211 -16.08 -11.99 -15.84
N GLY A 212 -15.11 -12.78 -16.25
CA GLY A 212 -15.13 -14.22 -16.00
C GLY A 212 -14.92 -14.58 -14.52
N PRO A 213 -15.18 -15.85 -14.13
CA PRO A 213 -15.11 -16.27 -12.73
C PRO A 213 -13.76 -16.00 -12.07
N ARG A 214 -12.65 -16.17 -12.79
CA ARG A 214 -11.28 -15.90 -12.29
C ARG A 214 -11.11 -14.42 -11.92
N ALA A 215 -11.56 -13.51 -12.78
CA ALA A 215 -11.49 -12.08 -12.53
C ALA A 215 -12.38 -11.67 -11.35
N LEU A 216 -13.59 -12.24 -11.25
CA LEU A 216 -14.51 -11.97 -10.14
C LEU A 216 -13.96 -12.46 -8.78
N VAL A 217 -13.41 -13.67 -8.71
CA VAL A 217 -12.79 -14.23 -7.50
C VAL A 217 -11.59 -13.36 -7.09
N SER A 218 -10.75 -12.97 -8.06
CA SER A 218 -9.62 -12.08 -7.80
C SER A 218 -10.08 -10.71 -7.31
N PHE A 219 -11.10 -10.14 -7.91
CA PHE A 219 -11.68 -8.88 -7.43
C PHE A 219 -12.20 -8.99 -5.99
N ALA A 220 -12.95 -10.05 -5.67
CA ALA A 220 -13.42 -10.30 -4.31
C ALA A 220 -12.26 -10.45 -3.31
N TYR A 221 -11.21 -11.18 -3.69
CA TYR A 221 -9.96 -11.28 -2.91
C TYR A 221 -9.33 -9.90 -2.66
N LEU A 222 -9.22 -9.09 -3.69
CA LEU A 222 -8.67 -7.73 -3.60
C LEU A 222 -9.52 -6.82 -2.70
N VAL A 223 -10.86 -6.95 -2.74
CA VAL A 223 -11.78 -6.20 -1.86
C VAL A 223 -11.54 -6.58 -0.41
N VAL A 224 -11.61 -7.88 -0.08
CA VAL A 224 -11.57 -8.36 1.31
C VAL A 224 -10.15 -8.26 1.88
N PHE A 225 -9.21 -8.93 1.26
CA PHE A 225 -7.84 -9.03 1.81
C PHE A 225 -6.99 -7.81 1.43
N GLY A 226 -6.93 -7.47 0.15
CA GLY A 226 -6.08 -6.40 -0.34
C GLY A 226 -6.51 -5.00 0.13
N SER A 227 -7.82 -4.79 0.35
CA SER A 227 -8.36 -3.49 0.78
C SER A 227 -8.81 -3.53 2.25
N MET A 228 -9.83 -4.29 2.63
CA MET A 228 -10.35 -4.21 4.00
C MET A 228 -9.28 -4.59 5.04
N VAL A 229 -8.60 -5.71 4.88
CA VAL A 229 -7.62 -6.20 5.86
C VAL A 229 -6.30 -5.42 5.76
N ALA A 230 -5.65 -5.46 4.61
CA ALA A 230 -4.30 -4.92 4.49
C ALA A 230 -4.27 -3.38 4.57
N TYR A 231 -5.24 -2.66 3.97
CA TYR A 231 -5.30 -1.21 4.11
C TYR A 231 -5.59 -0.77 5.55
N SER A 232 -6.45 -1.51 6.28
CA SER A 232 -6.69 -1.24 7.70
C SER A 232 -5.45 -1.52 8.56
N ALA A 233 -4.69 -2.57 8.24
CA ALA A 233 -3.40 -2.86 8.88
C ALA A 233 -2.38 -1.75 8.60
N TYR A 234 -2.34 -1.23 7.37
CA TYR A 234 -1.47 -0.11 7.01
C TYR A 234 -1.84 1.18 7.77
N ALA A 235 -3.11 1.55 7.79
CA ALA A 235 -3.59 2.71 8.54
C ALA A 235 -3.31 2.59 10.04
N TYR A 236 -3.39 1.39 10.60
CA TYR A 236 -2.96 1.11 11.98
C TYR A 236 -1.45 1.35 12.15
N LEU A 237 -0.61 0.79 11.27
CA LEU A 237 0.85 0.98 11.34
C LEU A 237 1.26 2.44 11.19
N LEU A 238 0.63 3.20 10.29
CA LEU A 238 0.89 4.62 10.14
C LEU A 238 0.68 5.42 11.44
N ARG A 239 -0.21 4.97 12.31
CA ARG A 239 -0.51 5.62 13.60
C ARG A 239 0.38 5.15 14.75
N THR A 240 0.93 3.93 14.65
CA THR A 240 1.61 3.26 15.76
C THR A 240 3.13 3.22 15.63
N VAL A 241 3.66 3.28 14.40
CA VAL A 241 5.10 3.19 14.17
C VAL A 241 5.63 4.33 13.30
N LYS A 242 6.97 4.42 13.16
CA LYS A 242 7.60 5.40 12.27
C LYS A 242 7.22 5.14 10.80
N PRO A 243 7.19 6.18 9.94
CA PRO A 243 6.85 6.04 8.52
C PRO A 243 7.71 5.00 7.80
N SER A 244 9.02 4.98 8.06
CA SER A 244 9.98 4.03 7.49
C SER A 244 9.61 2.56 7.76
N LEU A 245 9.15 2.25 8.97
CA LEU A 245 8.70 0.89 9.30
C LEU A 245 7.30 0.61 8.72
N ALA A 246 6.37 1.56 8.77
CA ALA A 246 5.04 1.39 8.20
C ALA A 246 5.10 1.14 6.69
N THR A 247 6.09 1.71 5.99
CA THR A 247 6.27 1.59 4.53
C THR A 247 7.24 0.49 4.12
N SER A 248 7.85 -0.24 5.07
CA SER A 248 8.85 -1.30 4.79
C SER A 248 8.31 -2.47 3.96
N TYR A 249 6.96 -2.63 3.90
CA TYR A 249 6.34 -3.62 3.02
C TYR A 249 6.75 -3.45 1.55
N ALA A 250 7.07 -2.24 1.12
CA ALA A 250 7.52 -1.97 -0.24
C ALA A 250 8.81 -2.70 -0.59
N TYR A 251 9.64 -3.05 0.39
CA TYR A 251 10.82 -3.89 0.19
C TYR A 251 10.49 -5.38 0.25
N VAL A 252 9.53 -5.79 1.08
CA VAL A 252 9.20 -7.20 1.30
C VAL A 252 8.25 -7.74 0.23
N ASN A 253 7.35 -6.91 -0.30
CA ASN A 253 6.38 -7.33 -1.31
C ASN A 253 7.00 -7.96 -2.56
N PRO A 254 8.11 -7.43 -3.15
CA PRO A 254 8.79 -8.10 -4.27
C PRO A 254 9.26 -9.51 -3.93
N VAL A 255 9.69 -9.74 -2.67
CA VAL A 255 10.11 -11.05 -2.18
C VAL A 255 8.96 -12.05 -2.18
N VAL A 256 7.82 -11.60 -1.64
CA VAL A 256 6.59 -12.44 -1.61
C VAL A 256 6.08 -12.68 -3.03
N ALA A 257 6.10 -11.67 -3.90
CA ALA A 257 5.69 -11.79 -5.29
C ALA A 257 6.54 -12.82 -6.06
N VAL A 258 7.88 -12.76 -5.91
CA VAL A 258 8.82 -13.73 -6.51
C VAL A 258 8.61 -15.12 -5.92
N GLY A 259 8.44 -15.25 -4.60
CA GLY A 259 8.15 -16.53 -3.96
C GLY A 259 6.86 -17.18 -4.46
N LEU A 260 5.79 -16.40 -4.62
CA LEU A 260 4.52 -16.88 -5.16
C LEU A 260 4.62 -17.20 -6.65
N GLY A 261 5.38 -16.44 -7.44
CA GLY A 261 5.67 -16.72 -8.84
C GLY A 261 6.39 -18.05 -9.01
N ALA A 262 7.37 -18.34 -8.17
CA ALA A 262 8.09 -19.62 -8.17
C ALA A 262 7.19 -20.80 -7.75
N LEU A 263 6.37 -20.63 -6.69
CA LEU A 263 5.51 -21.70 -6.18
C LEU A 263 4.30 -22.00 -7.07
N LEU A 264 3.68 -20.96 -7.64
CA LEU A 264 2.44 -21.05 -8.41
C LEU A 264 2.66 -20.92 -9.92
N GLY A 265 3.74 -20.28 -10.33
CA GLY A 265 4.08 -20.01 -11.74
C GLY A 265 5.14 -20.95 -12.32
N GLY A 266 5.74 -21.84 -11.54
CA GLY A 266 6.79 -22.75 -12.00
C GLY A 266 8.10 -22.04 -12.39
N GLU A 267 8.33 -20.81 -11.90
CA GLU A 267 9.53 -20.03 -12.18
C GLU A 267 10.72 -20.56 -11.36
N SER A 268 11.91 -20.68 -11.98
CA SER A 268 13.11 -21.15 -11.29
C SER A 268 13.66 -20.09 -10.33
N PHE A 269 13.88 -20.46 -9.08
CA PHE A 269 14.47 -19.60 -8.06
C PHE A 269 15.99 -19.48 -8.29
N ALA A 270 16.49 -18.30 -8.67
CA ALA A 270 17.91 -18.10 -8.86
C ALA A 270 18.63 -17.94 -7.51
N PHE A 271 19.83 -18.54 -7.36
CA PHE A 271 20.65 -18.45 -6.14
C PHE A 271 20.97 -16.99 -5.74
N ALA A 272 21.09 -16.10 -6.73
CA ALA A 272 21.27 -14.66 -6.51
C ALA A 272 20.10 -14.00 -5.77
N SER A 273 18.91 -14.58 -5.82
CA SER A 273 17.75 -14.08 -5.10
C SER A 273 17.91 -14.21 -3.57
N ILE A 274 18.65 -15.22 -3.08
CA ILE A 274 18.89 -15.43 -1.64
C ILE A 274 19.68 -14.25 -1.05
N GLY A 275 20.74 -13.79 -1.73
CA GLY A 275 21.53 -12.64 -1.28
C GLY A 275 20.69 -11.35 -1.24
N ALA A 276 19.86 -11.14 -2.27
CA ALA A 276 18.94 -10.01 -2.35
C ALA A 276 17.90 -10.03 -1.21
N LEU A 277 17.34 -11.21 -0.90
CA LEU A 277 16.44 -11.41 0.22
C LEU A 277 17.10 -11.06 1.56
N GLY A 278 18.36 -11.52 1.75
CA GLY A 278 19.14 -11.22 2.96
C GLY A 278 19.33 -9.70 3.14
N LEU A 279 19.65 -8.95 2.08
CA LEU A 279 19.77 -7.49 2.13
C LEU A 279 18.44 -6.80 2.43
N ILE A 280 17.35 -7.24 1.82
CA ILE A 280 16.02 -6.68 2.08
C ILE A 280 15.66 -6.85 3.56
N LEU A 281 15.79 -8.07 4.09
CA LEU A 281 15.47 -8.37 5.48
C LEU A 281 16.40 -7.63 6.46
N ALA A 282 17.68 -7.50 6.14
CA ALA A 282 18.64 -6.72 6.92
C ALA A 282 18.24 -5.23 6.95
N GLY A 283 17.91 -4.64 5.79
CA GLY A 283 17.44 -3.26 5.70
C GLY A 283 16.19 -2.99 6.54
N VAL A 284 15.18 -3.87 6.44
CA VAL A 284 13.95 -3.79 7.25
C VAL A 284 14.26 -3.98 8.74
N GLY A 285 15.17 -4.91 9.10
CA GLY A 285 15.61 -5.14 10.48
C GLY A 285 16.29 -3.92 11.09
N ILE A 286 17.18 -3.25 10.34
CA ILE A 286 17.84 -2.01 10.76
C ILE A 286 16.81 -0.91 11.02
N VAL A 287 15.86 -0.70 10.11
CA VAL A 287 14.79 0.28 10.28
C VAL A 287 13.89 -0.06 11.47
N ALA A 288 13.57 -1.36 11.67
CA ALA A 288 12.74 -1.82 12.77
C ALA A 288 13.42 -1.64 14.14
N ALA A 289 14.74 -1.84 14.20
CA ALA A 289 15.53 -1.65 15.43
C ALA A 289 15.52 -0.19 15.93
N GLN A 290 15.24 0.79 15.07
CA GLN A 290 15.16 2.21 15.43
C GLN A 290 13.81 2.62 16.08
N ARG A 291 13.06 1.68 16.66
CA ARG A 291 11.75 1.93 17.31
C ARG A 291 11.82 2.79 18.57
N GLY A 292 12.99 3.03 19.15
CA GLY A 292 13.22 3.57 20.48
C GLY A 292 13.77 5.00 20.55
N GLY A 293 13.45 5.88 19.60
CA GLY A 293 13.84 7.29 19.68
C GLY A 293 12.68 8.23 19.55
#